data_2c977ceeb53241af112b298716ffec53
#
_entry.id   2c977ceeb53241af112b298716ffec53
#
_cell.length_a   1.000
_cell.length_b   1.000
_cell.length_c   1.000
_cell.angle_alpha   90.00
_cell.angle_beta   90.00
_cell.angle_gamma   90.00
#
_symmetry.space_group_name_H-M   'P 1'
#
loop_
_entity.id
_entity.type
_entity.pdbx_description
1 polymer ?
#
loop_
_entity_poly.entity_id
_entity_poly.type
_entity_poly.pdbx_seq_one_letter_code
_entity_poly.pdbx_strand_id
1 'polypeptide(L)' 'MDKVSLSDEVQVLVEQLRTQHHELDVRLHELEHHISLTAEEQLEVARLKKMKLATKDRIALITSRRNGSA' A
#
# COMPACT_ATOMS: atom_id res chain seq x y z
N MET A 1 0.06 -31.93 -0.64
CA MET A 1 0.03 -31.23 -0.40
C MET A 1 -0.74 -30.43 -0.92
N ASP A 2 -0.96 -29.72 -0.61
CA ASP A 2 -1.82 -29.06 -1.03
C ASP A 2 -1.61 -28.17 -1.98
N LYS A 3 -2.37 -27.93 -2.86
CA LYS A 3 -2.21 -26.99 -3.78
C LYS A 3 -2.53 -25.72 -3.24
N VAL A 4 -1.74 -24.71 -3.43
CA VAL A 4 -2.03 -23.32 -3.13
C VAL A 4 -2.92 -22.85 -4.25
N SER A 5 -4.11 -22.47 -3.95
CA SER A 5 -5.03 -22.00 -4.97
C SER A 5 -4.65 -20.58 -5.40
N LEU A 6 -5.15 -20.15 -6.54
CA LEU A 6 -4.97 -18.78 -6.96
C LEU A 6 -5.55 -17.80 -5.95
N SER A 7 -6.63 -18.19 -5.31
CA SER A 7 -7.26 -17.37 -4.29
C SER A 7 -6.33 -17.15 -3.12
N ASP A 8 -5.59 -18.18 -2.70
CA ASP A 8 -4.63 -18.05 -1.61
C ASP A 8 -3.46 -17.18 -2.01
N GLU A 9 -3.00 -17.31 -3.24
CA GLU A 9 -1.90 -16.48 -3.74
C GLU A 9 -2.31 -15.02 -3.81
N VAL A 10 -3.53 -14.76 -4.25
CA VAL A 10 -4.04 -13.40 -4.30
C VAL A 10 -4.15 -12.82 -2.90
N GLN A 11 -4.60 -13.63 -1.95
CA GLN A 11 -4.75 -13.16 -0.60
C GLN A 11 -3.42 -12.80 0.02
N VAL A 12 -2.38 -13.61 -0.22
CA VAL A 12 -1.04 -13.29 0.26
C VAL A 12 -0.56 -11.98 -0.35
N LEU A 13 -0.77 -11.79 -1.64
CA LEU A 13 -0.37 -10.57 -2.31
C LEU A 13 -1.09 -9.36 -1.72
N VAL A 14 -2.39 -9.48 -1.50
CA VAL A 14 -3.17 -8.38 -0.92
C VAL A 14 -2.66 -8.06 0.49
N GLU A 15 -2.33 -9.06 1.27
CA GLU A 15 -1.81 -8.83 2.61
C GLU A 15 -0.46 -8.14 2.57
N GLN A 16 0.40 -8.52 1.63
CA GLN A 16 1.68 -7.85 1.46
C GLN A 16 1.49 -6.39 1.08
N LEU A 17 0.55 -6.11 0.18
CA LEU A 17 0.27 -4.75 -0.22
C LEU A 17 -0.30 -3.93 0.93
N ARG A 18 -1.12 -4.54 1.76
CA ARG A 18 -1.67 -3.85 2.93
C ARG A 18 -0.59 -3.53 3.94
N THR A 19 0.37 -4.45 4.11
CA THR A 19 1.50 -4.20 4.99
C THR A 19 2.34 -3.03 4.46
N GLN A 20 2.59 -3.02 3.16
CA GLN A 20 3.34 -1.93 2.54
C GLN A 20 2.59 -0.61 2.72
N HIS A 21 1.28 -0.63 2.51
CA HIS A 21 0.46 0.57 2.68
C HIS A 21 0.55 1.07 4.12
N HIS A 22 0.50 0.15 5.07
CA HIS A 22 0.59 0.51 6.49
C HIS A 22 1.95 1.11 6.83
N GLU A 23 3.02 0.53 6.30
CA GLU A 23 4.36 1.03 6.56
C GLU A 23 4.55 2.43 5.98
N LEU A 24 4.02 2.65 4.78
CA LEU A 24 4.06 3.98 4.17
C LEU A 24 3.26 4.98 4.99
N ASP A 25 2.13 4.55 5.51
CA ASP A 25 1.27 5.39 6.32
C ASP A 25 1.96 5.78 7.63
N VAL A 26 2.62 4.82 8.27
CA VAL A 26 3.36 5.09 9.51
C VAL A 26 4.47 6.10 9.25
N ARG A 27 5.25 5.90 8.19
CA ARG A 27 6.33 6.80 7.87
C ARG A 27 5.81 8.21 7.55
N LEU A 28 4.73 8.27 6.78
CA LEU A 28 4.12 9.54 6.43
C LEU A 28 3.64 10.27 7.69
N HIS A 29 3.03 9.51 8.60
CA HIS A 29 2.53 10.07 9.84
C HIS A 29 3.67 10.65 10.70
N GLU A 30 4.78 9.94 10.75
CA GLU A 30 5.96 10.42 11.47
C GLU A 30 6.45 11.75 10.90
N LEU A 31 6.51 11.83 9.58
CA LEU A 31 6.97 13.06 8.94
C LEU A 31 6.00 14.21 9.16
N GLU A 32 4.73 13.92 9.11
CA GLU A 32 3.70 14.95 9.29
C GLU A 32 3.65 15.52 10.69
N HIS A 33 4.25 14.82 11.65
CA HIS A 33 4.32 15.32 13.02
C HIS A 33 5.47 16.30 13.24
N HIS A 34 6.34 16.43 12.28
CA HIS A 34 7.44 17.38 12.42
C HIS A 34 6.88 18.80 12.26
N ILE A 35 7.35 19.71 13.09
CA ILE A 35 6.91 21.08 13.04
C ILE A 35 7.37 21.75 11.76
N SER A 36 8.55 21.41 11.31
CA SER A 36 9.10 22.01 10.13
C SER A 36 9.85 20.94 9.36
N LEU A 37 9.48 20.75 8.13
CA LEU A 37 10.10 19.77 7.27
C LEU A 37 11.18 20.40 6.42
N THR A 38 12.29 19.69 6.27
CA THR A 38 13.31 20.10 5.32
C THR A 38 12.80 19.90 3.90
N ALA A 39 13.48 20.47 2.92
CA ALA A 39 13.11 20.28 1.54
C ALA A 39 13.14 18.80 1.15
N GLU A 40 14.11 18.05 1.67
CA GLU A 40 14.21 16.62 1.40
C GLU A 40 13.05 15.88 2.02
N GLU A 41 12.66 16.25 3.22
CA GLU A 41 11.52 15.61 3.87
C GLU A 41 10.21 15.92 3.16
N GLN A 42 10.09 17.12 2.62
CA GLN A 42 8.92 17.48 1.83
C GLN A 42 8.82 16.64 0.57
N LEU A 43 9.95 16.37 -0.07
CA LEU A 43 9.99 15.46 -1.20
C LEU A 43 9.63 14.05 -0.82
N GLU A 44 10.12 13.62 0.33
CA GLU A 44 9.79 12.29 0.84
C GLU A 44 8.29 12.16 1.09
N VAL A 45 7.68 13.16 1.69
CA VAL A 45 6.23 13.16 1.91
C VAL A 45 5.48 13.01 0.60
N ALA A 46 5.88 13.75 -0.41
CA ALA A 46 5.22 13.67 -1.72
C ALA A 46 5.36 12.28 -2.33
N ARG A 47 6.55 11.68 -2.23
CA ARG A 47 6.78 10.33 -2.73
C ARG A 47 5.96 9.31 -1.99
N LEU A 48 5.93 9.41 -0.67
CA LEU A 48 5.20 8.46 0.16
C LEU A 48 3.70 8.52 -0.12
N LYS A 49 3.17 9.70 -0.31
CA LYS A 49 1.76 9.86 -0.65
C LYS A 49 1.45 9.22 -1.99
N LYS A 50 2.33 9.39 -2.95
CA LYS A 50 2.16 8.81 -4.26
C LYS A 50 2.23 7.29 -4.20
N MET A 51 3.19 6.76 -3.46
CA MET A 51 3.34 5.30 -3.32
C MET A 51 2.17 4.70 -2.56
N LYS A 52 1.69 5.40 -1.54
CA LYS A 52 0.55 4.96 -0.76
C LYS A 52 -0.69 4.85 -1.65
N LEU A 53 -0.92 5.84 -2.47
CA LEU A 53 -2.04 5.83 -3.38
C LEU A 53 -1.92 4.71 -4.41
N ALA A 54 -0.74 4.53 -4.97
CA ALA A 54 -0.51 3.47 -5.94
C ALA A 54 -0.75 2.09 -5.32
N THR A 55 -0.29 1.89 -4.09
CA THR A 55 -0.49 0.63 -3.39
C THR A 55 -1.98 0.38 -3.13
N LYS A 56 -2.67 1.42 -2.71
CA LYS A 56 -4.10 1.34 -2.46
C LYS A 56 -4.87 1.00 -3.74
N ASP A 57 -4.47 1.61 -4.83
CA ASP A 57 -5.10 1.36 -6.13
C ASP A 57 -4.87 -0.08 -6.59
N ARG A 58 -3.69 -0.62 -6.33
CA ARG A 58 -3.39 -2.01 -6.68
C ARG A 58 -4.23 -2.96 -5.85
N ILE A 59 -4.40 -2.69 -4.58
CA ILE A 59 -5.25 -3.51 -3.71
C ILE A 59 -6.68 -3.49 -4.25
N ALA A 60 -7.18 -2.32 -4.58
CA ALA A 60 -8.53 -2.18 -5.07
C ALA A 60 -8.74 -2.94 -6.38
N LEU A 61 -7.76 -2.86 -7.26
CA LEU A 61 -7.84 -3.54 -8.54
C LEU A 61 -7.86 -5.06 -8.35
N ILE A 62 -6.99 -5.58 -7.51
CA ILE A 62 -6.91 -7.02 -7.27
C ILE A 62 -8.19 -7.53 -6.61
N THR A 63 -8.68 -6.82 -5.61
CA THR A 63 -9.88 -7.26 -4.92
C THR A 63 -11.11 -7.14 -5.80
N SER A 64 -11.15 -6.16 -6.66
CA SER A 64 -12.26 -6.01 -7.60
C SER A 64 -12.29 -7.18 -8.58
N ARG A 65 -11.15 -7.56 -9.11
CA ARG A 65 -11.07 -8.70 -10.01
C ARG A 65 -11.44 -9.99 -9.29
N ARG A 66 -10.96 -10.12 -8.09
CA ARG A 66 -11.21 -11.31 -7.33
C ARG A 66 -12.69 -11.50 -7.04
N ASN A 67 -13.42 -10.43 -6.84
CA ASN A 67 -14.83 -10.48 -6.55
C ASN A 67 -15.67 -10.75 -7.80
N GLY A 68 -15.02 -10.87 -8.93
CA GLY A 68 -15.72 -11.21 -10.14
C GLY A 68 -16.61 -10.13 -10.68
N SER A 69 -16.40 -8.95 -10.29
CA SER A 69 -17.20 -7.91 -10.76
C SER A 69 -16.86 -7.62 -12.11
N ALA A 70 -17.73 -7.64 -12.92
CA ALA A 70 -17.47 -7.40 -14.31
C ALA A 70 -17.36 -5.94 -14.57
#